data_ef92cc841f5a77ed6de7d3ada77f1be6
#
_entry.id   ef92cc841f5a77ed6de7d3ada77f1be6
#
_cell.length_a   1.000
_cell.length_b   1.000
_cell.length_c   1.000
_cell.angle_alpha   90.00
_cell.angle_beta   90.00
_cell.angle_gamma   90.00
#
_symmetry.space_group_name_H-M   'P 1'
#
loop_
_entity.id
_entity.type
_entity.pdbx_description
1 polymer ?
#
loop_
_entity_poly.entity_id
_entity_poly.type
_entity_poly.pdbx_seq_one_letter_code
_entity_poly.pdbx_strand_id
1 'polypeptide(L)'
;MDYAVEIEWLDSQVLKIIEFLKEKDAFDDTLIIMTSDNGMPFPNAKATCYDAGIHVPLAICWGDRVKRKNTDVIISSIDFAPTILDAAGVAFSKYSHMPGESLLPFLISHEEHKQNVAFSGRERHSSSRYNNWGYPIRCIRKGDYLYIRNFHPERWPVGDPTPLTTDNKLAKPHSGYFDIDGSPTKDYFIQNRDIGKGIKYFIRTVGFRPYEELYNIKHDPGCLDNLVGCPKSELLLNKLRKNLDDMLDKTNDVRVTSELGDSIWESYPRRDFMRNFPNF
;
A
#
# COMPACT_ATOMS: atom_id res chain seq x y z
N MET A 1 20.97 8.42 2.02
CA MET A 1 22.04 7.99 1.10
C MET A 1 21.94 6.50 0.83
N ASP A 2 21.83 5.67 1.85
CA ASP A 2 21.80 4.20 1.73
C ASP A 2 20.67 3.65 0.83
N TYR A 3 19.44 4.20 0.94
CA TYR A 3 18.32 3.79 0.12
C TYR A 3 18.54 4.02 -1.39
N ALA A 4 19.18 5.11 -1.78
CA ALA A 4 19.52 5.38 -3.18
C ALA A 4 20.60 4.42 -3.70
N VAL A 5 21.57 4.07 -2.87
CA VAL A 5 22.63 3.09 -3.19
C VAL A 5 22.03 1.69 -3.42
N GLU A 6 21.03 1.31 -2.61
CA GLU A 6 20.31 0.02 -2.81
C GLU A 6 19.54 -0.01 -4.13
N ILE A 7 18.95 1.13 -4.55
CA ILE A 7 18.28 1.23 -5.86
C ILE A 7 19.30 1.09 -7.00
N GLU A 8 20.45 1.77 -6.93
CA GLU A 8 21.52 1.66 -7.93
C GLU A 8 22.08 0.21 -7.99
N TRP A 9 22.24 -0.43 -6.83
CA TRP A 9 22.66 -1.82 -6.78
C TRP A 9 21.62 -2.74 -7.43
N LEU A 10 20.35 -2.59 -7.12
CA LEU A 10 19.25 -3.35 -7.74
C LEU A 10 19.25 -3.16 -9.26
N ASP A 11 19.37 -1.92 -9.74
CA ASP A 11 19.41 -1.61 -11.18
C ASP A 11 20.56 -2.36 -11.86
N SER A 12 21.73 -2.40 -11.23
CA SER A 12 22.89 -3.16 -11.73
C SER A 12 22.65 -4.68 -11.80
N GLN A 13 21.86 -5.25 -10.87
CA GLN A 13 21.51 -6.68 -10.91
C GLN A 13 20.48 -6.97 -12.01
N VAL A 14 19.49 -6.09 -12.20
CA VAL A 14 18.52 -6.20 -13.30
C VAL A 14 19.23 -6.16 -14.65
N LEU A 15 20.20 -5.26 -14.81
CA LEU A 15 21.02 -5.20 -16.04
C LEU A 15 21.71 -6.55 -16.33
N LYS A 16 22.35 -7.16 -15.33
CA LYS A 16 22.99 -8.48 -15.48
C LYS A 16 22.01 -9.58 -15.93
N ILE A 17 20.79 -9.55 -15.38
CA ILE A 17 19.75 -10.50 -15.80
C ILE A 17 19.38 -10.28 -17.28
N ILE A 18 19.21 -9.03 -17.69
CA ILE A 18 18.89 -8.69 -19.08
C ILE A 18 20.03 -9.11 -20.04
N GLU A 19 21.29 -8.85 -19.67
CA GLU A 19 22.46 -9.26 -20.44
C GLU A 19 22.52 -10.80 -20.57
N PHE A 20 22.31 -11.53 -19.47
CA PHE A 20 22.25 -12.99 -19.48
C PHE A 20 21.15 -13.53 -20.40
N LEU A 21 19.94 -12.94 -20.37
CA LEU A 21 18.84 -13.32 -21.26
C LEU A 21 19.20 -13.08 -22.73
N LYS A 22 19.89 -11.98 -23.04
CA LYS A 22 20.38 -11.68 -24.39
C LYS A 22 21.45 -12.67 -24.86
N GLU A 23 22.41 -13.03 -23.99
CA GLU A 23 23.43 -14.04 -24.28
C GLU A 23 22.83 -15.43 -24.55
N LYS A 24 21.65 -15.72 -24.04
CA LYS A 24 20.91 -16.97 -24.23
C LYS A 24 19.88 -16.92 -25.35
N ASP A 25 19.83 -15.82 -26.13
CA ASP A 25 18.80 -15.58 -27.13
C ASP A 25 17.37 -15.72 -26.61
N ALA A 26 17.16 -15.46 -25.29
CA ALA A 26 15.88 -15.62 -24.60
C ALA A 26 15.17 -14.29 -24.28
N PHE A 27 15.82 -13.16 -24.50
CA PHE A 27 15.28 -11.85 -24.09
C PHE A 27 13.94 -11.54 -24.77
N ASP A 28 13.81 -11.79 -26.07
CA ASP A 28 12.61 -11.49 -26.85
C ASP A 28 11.42 -12.40 -26.52
N ASP A 29 11.67 -13.55 -25.94
CA ASP A 29 10.65 -14.51 -25.48
C ASP A 29 10.38 -14.46 -23.99
N THR A 30 11.02 -13.52 -23.26
CA THR A 30 10.83 -13.37 -21.81
C THR A 30 10.00 -12.12 -21.48
N LEU A 31 8.85 -12.33 -20.82
CA LEU A 31 8.10 -11.25 -20.18
C LEU A 31 8.80 -10.86 -18.86
N ILE A 32 9.30 -9.64 -18.78
CA ILE A 32 9.95 -9.09 -17.60
C ILE A 32 9.00 -8.09 -16.94
N ILE A 33 8.64 -8.32 -15.67
CA ILE A 33 7.86 -7.40 -14.84
C ILE A 33 8.74 -7.00 -13.67
N MET A 34 9.07 -5.72 -13.57
CA MET A 34 9.81 -5.14 -12.46
C MET A 34 8.89 -4.24 -11.65
N THR A 35 8.76 -4.52 -10.37
CA THR A 35 7.92 -3.76 -9.45
C THR A 35 8.47 -3.84 -8.03
N SER A 36 7.79 -3.22 -7.06
CA SER A 36 8.07 -3.33 -5.63
C SER A 36 6.88 -3.95 -4.91
N ASP A 37 7.13 -4.58 -3.77
CA ASP A 37 6.12 -5.17 -2.90
C ASP A 37 5.33 -4.13 -2.10
N ASN A 38 5.96 -2.99 -1.76
CA ASN A 38 5.35 -1.87 -1.03
C ASN A 38 6.09 -0.55 -1.32
N GLY A 39 5.55 0.53 -0.80
CA GLY A 39 6.20 1.84 -0.85
C GLY A 39 7.49 1.91 -0.04
N MET A 40 8.22 3.00 -0.19
CA MET A 40 9.51 3.27 0.46
C MET A 40 9.47 3.07 1.98
N PRO A 41 10.56 2.62 2.64
CA PRO A 41 10.62 2.38 4.09
C PRO A 41 10.71 3.68 4.91
N PHE A 42 9.87 4.66 4.57
CA PHE A 42 9.83 5.97 5.23
C PHE A 42 8.44 6.23 5.85
N PRO A 43 8.36 7.17 6.82
CA PRO A 43 7.08 7.61 7.38
C PRO A 43 6.10 8.04 6.29
N ASN A 44 4.81 7.71 6.46
CA ASN A 44 3.71 7.96 5.51
C ASN A 44 3.83 7.27 4.14
N ALA A 45 4.73 6.31 4.00
CA ALA A 45 4.86 5.48 2.82
C ALA A 45 4.57 4.01 3.17
N LYS A 46 5.58 3.16 3.38
CA LYS A 46 5.38 1.74 3.75
C LYS A 46 4.36 1.59 4.88
N ALA A 47 3.55 0.55 4.78
CA ALA A 47 2.47 0.23 5.73
C ALA A 47 1.36 1.27 5.84
N THR A 48 1.17 2.10 4.81
CA THR A 48 0.03 3.03 4.70
C THR A 48 -0.72 2.83 3.38
N CYS A 49 -1.92 3.40 3.27
CA CYS A 49 -2.65 3.50 2.02
C CYS A 49 -2.53 4.90 1.38
N TYR A 50 -1.57 5.73 1.82
CA TYR A 50 -1.25 6.96 1.11
C TYR A 50 -0.56 6.66 -0.22
N ASP A 51 -0.58 7.61 -1.16
CA ASP A 51 -0.01 7.41 -2.50
C ASP A 51 1.42 6.86 -2.45
N ALA A 52 2.28 7.40 -1.61
CA ALA A 52 3.66 6.92 -1.43
C ALA A 52 3.76 5.47 -0.87
N GLY A 53 2.68 4.94 -0.29
CA GLY A 53 2.64 3.57 0.24
C GLY A 53 2.14 2.53 -0.75
N ILE A 54 1.30 2.94 -1.71
CA ILE A 54 0.63 2.04 -2.66
C ILE A 54 1.01 2.27 -4.12
N HIS A 55 1.55 3.42 -4.46
CA HIS A 55 2.03 3.77 -5.81
C HIS A 55 3.46 3.26 -5.98
N VAL A 56 3.60 1.96 -6.20
CA VAL A 56 4.90 1.32 -6.41
C VAL A 56 5.37 1.47 -7.86
N PRO A 57 6.70 1.48 -8.11
CA PRO A 57 7.21 1.53 -9.46
C PRO A 57 6.81 0.28 -10.25
N LEU A 58 6.52 0.43 -11.53
CA LEU A 58 6.21 -0.66 -12.43
C LEU A 58 6.86 -0.44 -13.79
N ALA A 59 7.63 -1.41 -14.25
CA ALA A 59 8.13 -1.50 -15.60
C ALA A 59 7.85 -2.89 -16.18
N ILE A 60 7.35 -2.93 -17.43
CA ILE A 60 7.05 -4.18 -18.15
C ILE A 60 7.77 -4.15 -19.50
N CYS A 61 8.50 -5.22 -19.79
CA CYS A 61 9.21 -5.39 -21.05
C CYS A 61 8.98 -6.82 -21.60
N TRP A 62 8.82 -6.95 -22.91
CA TRP A 62 8.76 -8.25 -23.60
C TRP A 62 9.29 -8.12 -25.02
N GLY A 63 10.60 -8.08 -25.17
CA GLY A 63 11.27 -7.87 -26.45
C GLY A 63 10.62 -6.74 -27.27
N ASP A 64 10.40 -6.97 -28.54
CA ASP A 64 9.71 -6.03 -29.44
C ASP A 64 8.17 -6.09 -29.36
N ARG A 65 7.61 -7.02 -28.57
CA ARG A 65 6.15 -7.18 -28.42
C ARG A 65 5.53 -6.03 -27.62
N VAL A 66 6.26 -5.49 -26.63
CA VAL A 66 5.83 -4.35 -25.82
C VAL A 66 6.65 -3.13 -26.19
N LYS A 67 6.02 -2.15 -26.84
CA LYS A 67 6.70 -0.91 -27.23
C LYS A 67 6.91 0.02 -26.04
N ARG A 68 8.07 0.68 -25.99
CA ARG A 68 8.38 1.66 -24.97
C ARG A 68 7.34 2.78 -24.94
N LYS A 69 6.71 2.95 -23.77
CA LYS A 69 5.69 3.97 -23.53
C LYS A 69 5.66 4.30 -22.05
N ASN A 70 5.54 5.57 -21.70
CA ASN A 70 5.19 5.99 -20.34
C ASN A 70 3.69 6.23 -20.28
N THR A 71 3.06 5.88 -19.17
CA THR A 71 1.61 6.02 -19.00
C THR A 71 1.24 6.28 -17.56
N ASP A 72 0.18 7.05 -17.34
CA ASP A 72 -0.41 7.33 -16.02
C ASP A 72 -1.62 6.41 -15.73
N VAL A 73 -1.78 5.34 -16.50
CA VAL A 73 -2.85 4.36 -16.31
C VAL A 73 -2.66 3.67 -14.96
N ILE A 74 -3.74 3.58 -14.20
CA ILE A 74 -3.74 2.88 -12.92
C ILE A 74 -3.79 1.37 -13.19
N ILE A 75 -2.79 0.65 -12.70
CA ILE A 75 -2.67 -0.81 -12.76
C ILE A 75 -2.69 -1.36 -11.34
N SER A 76 -3.39 -2.44 -11.13
CA SER A 76 -3.40 -3.16 -9.86
C SER A 76 -2.49 -4.39 -9.93
N SER A 77 -1.81 -4.73 -8.85
CA SER A 77 -0.96 -5.94 -8.80
C SER A 77 -1.75 -7.25 -8.99
N ILE A 78 -3.07 -7.23 -8.79
CA ILE A 78 -3.94 -8.37 -9.10
C ILE A 78 -3.99 -8.70 -10.61
N ASP A 79 -3.61 -7.76 -11.47
CA ASP A 79 -3.59 -7.92 -12.92
C ASP A 79 -2.34 -8.67 -13.42
N PHE A 80 -1.31 -8.84 -12.57
CA PHE A 80 -0.08 -9.52 -12.98
C PHE A 80 -0.29 -11.01 -13.22
N ALA A 81 -1.01 -11.70 -12.35
CA ALA A 81 -1.23 -13.14 -12.51
C ALA A 81 -2.00 -13.47 -13.81
N PRO A 82 -3.15 -12.83 -14.12
CA PRO A 82 -3.81 -13.04 -15.41
C PRO A 82 -2.94 -12.64 -16.60
N THR A 83 -2.12 -11.59 -16.49
CA THR A 83 -1.19 -11.18 -17.57
C THR A 83 -0.13 -12.24 -17.82
N ILE A 84 0.45 -12.83 -16.79
CA ILE A 84 1.46 -13.89 -16.90
C ILE A 84 0.87 -15.16 -17.53
N LEU A 85 -0.33 -15.56 -17.11
CA LEU A 85 -1.03 -16.72 -17.67
C LEU A 85 -1.34 -16.52 -19.16
N ASP A 86 -1.82 -15.35 -19.51
CA ASP A 86 -2.14 -14.98 -20.89
C ASP A 86 -0.87 -14.95 -21.76
N ALA A 87 0.21 -14.36 -21.25
CA ALA A 87 1.52 -14.38 -21.92
C ALA A 87 2.06 -15.80 -22.15
N ALA A 88 1.79 -16.71 -21.23
CA ALA A 88 2.16 -18.13 -21.32
C ALA A 88 1.20 -18.95 -22.23
N GLY A 89 0.16 -18.35 -22.80
CA GLY A 89 -0.86 -19.04 -23.59
C GLY A 89 -1.76 -19.98 -22.77
N VAL A 90 -1.84 -19.76 -21.46
CA VAL A 90 -2.68 -20.56 -20.56
C VAL A 90 -4.09 -19.98 -20.51
N ALA A 91 -5.10 -20.77 -20.88
CA ALA A 91 -6.48 -20.31 -20.90
C ALA A 91 -6.96 -19.85 -19.52
N PHE A 92 -7.23 -18.57 -19.37
CA PHE A 92 -7.68 -17.93 -18.13
C PHE A 92 -9.01 -18.50 -17.61
N SER A 93 -9.85 -19.07 -18.49
CA SER A 93 -11.14 -19.71 -18.11
C SER A 93 -10.99 -20.78 -17.04
N LYS A 94 -9.82 -21.42 -16.90
CA LYS A 94 -9.52 -22.40 -15.83
C LYS A 94 -9.33 -21.75 -14.47
N TYR A 95 -9.13 -20.42 -14.43
CA TYR A 95 -8.81 -19.63 -13.23
C TYR A 95 -9.80 -18.49 -13.05
N SER A 96 -11.04 -18.68 -13.45
CA SER A 96 -12.11 -17.65 -13.43
C SER A 96 -12.40 -17.05 -12.04
N HIS A 97 -11.89 -17.68 -10.98
CA HIS A 97 -11.98 -17.16 -9.60
C HIS A 97 -10.88 -16.15 -9.26
N MET A 98 -9.87 -15.97 -10.12
CA MET A 98 -8.81 -14.97 -9.90
C MET A 98 -9.36 -13.57 -10.19
N PRO A 99 -9.18 -12.62 -9.29
CA PRO A 99 -9.47 -11.22 -9.59
C PRO A 99 -8.42 -10.66 -10.57
N GLY A 100 -8.73 -9.55 -11.20
CA GLY A 100 -7.85 -8.86 -12.14
C GLY A 100 -8.12 -9.23 -13.60
N GLU A 101 -7.50 -8.49 -14.49
CA GLU A 101 -7.61 -8.64 -15.95
C GLU A 101 -6.21 -8.66 -16.57
N SER A 102 -6.06 -9.37 -17.71
CA SER A 102 -4.77 -9.35 -18.43
C SER A 102 -4.46 -7.96 -18.98
N LEU A 103 -3.24 -7.51 -18.77
CA LEU A 103 -2.72 -6.27 -19.33
C LEU A 103 -2.22 -6.42 -20.79
N LEU A 104 -2.15 -7.64 -21.35
CA LEU A 104 -1.59 -7.87 -22.69
C LEU A 104 -2.31 -7.07 -23.80
N PRO A 105 -3.65 -6.96 -23.83
CA PRO A 105 -4.32 -6.15 -24.84
C PRO A 105 -3.86 -4.67 -24.78
N PHE A 106 -3.70 -4.11 -23.58
CA PHE A 106 -3.18 -2.76 -23.39
C PHE A 106 -1.69 -2.63 -23.78
N LEU A 107 -0.88 -3.62 -23.44
CA LEU A 107 0.57 -3.59 -23.66
C LEU A 107 0.95 -3.80 -25.12
N ILE A 108 0.29 -4.72 -25.82
CA ILE A 108 0.66 -5.18 -27.17
C ILE A 108 -0.19 -4.49 -28.25
N SER A 109 -1.51 -4.48 -28.07
CA SER A 109 -2.47 -4.03 -29.10
C SER A 109 -2.83 -2.54 -28.99
N HIS A 110 -2.25 -1.83 -28.02
CA HIS A 110 -2.57 -0.42 -27.74
C HIS A 110 -4.05 -0.15 -27.45
N GLU A 111 -4.78 -1.16 -27.03
CA GLU A 111 -6.15 -0.99 -26.53
C GLU A 111 -6.15 -0.09 -25.29
N GLU A 112 -7.22 0.66 -25.10
CA GLU A 112 -7.37 1.42 -23.87
C GLU A 112 -7.53 0.48 -22.68
N HIS A 113 -6.78 0.73 -21.60
CA HIS A 113 -7.00 0.05 -20.34
C HIS A 113 -8.30 0.58 -19.72
N LYS A 114 -9.31 -0.29 -19.67
CA LYS A 114 -10.67 0.10 -19.25
C LYS A 114 -10.78 0.45 -17.78
N GLN A 115 -9.93 -0.17 -16.95
CA GLN A 115 -9.94 0.05 -15.51
C GLN A 115 -8.96 1.18 -15.16
N ASN A 116 -9.50 2.33 -14.77
CA ASN A 116 -8.72 3.43 -14.20
C ASN A 116 -8.99 3.51 -12.69
N VAL A 117 -8.88 2.36 -12.02
CA VAL A 117 -9.16 2.21 -10.61
C VAL A 117 -8.34 1.07 -10.00
N ALA A 118 -7.80 1.28 -8.80
CA ALA A 118 -7.20 0.24 -7.99
C ALA A 118 -7.77 0.29 -6.57
N PHE A 119 -7.90 -0.88 -5.96
CA PHE A 119 -8.29 -1.04 -4.57
C PHE A 119 -7.12 -1.59 -3.80
N SER A 120 -6.91 -1.09 -2.59
CA SER A 120 -5.88 -1.57 -1.69
C SER A 120 -6.40 -1.57 -0.26
N GLY A 121 -5.75 -2.33 0.60
CA GLY A 121 -6.14 -2.40 1.99
C GLY A 121 -5.09 -3.06 2.85
N ARG A 122 -5.27 -2.91 4.15
CA ARG A 122 -4.41 -3.50 5.16
C ARG A 122 -5.24 -3.83 6.39
N GLU A 123 -4.95 -4.96 7.02
CA GLU A 123 -5.46 -5.29 8.36
C GLU A 123 -4.40 -5.04 9.41
N ARG A 124 -3.21 -5.61 9.21
CA ARG A 124 -2.09 -5.54 10.14
C ARG A 124 -0.79 -5.49 9.34
N HIS A 125 0.19 -4.74 9.82
CA HIS A 125 1.54 -4.77 9.26
C HIS A 125 2.48 -5.56 10.16
N SER A 126 2.57 -5.15 11.44
CA SER A 126 3.41 -5.85 12.41
C SER A 126 2.70 -6.00 13.76
N SER A 127 3.31 -6.72 14.70
CA SER A 127 2.85 -6.78 16.09
C SER A 127 3.25 -5.48 16.80
N SER A 128 2.43 -4.45 16.65
CA SER A 128 2.74 -3.08 17.08
C SER A 128 1.66 -2.45 17.97
N ARG A 129 0.64 -3.22 18.39
CA ARG A 129 -0.46 -2.72 19.22
C ARG A 129 -0.82 -3.70 20.32
N TYR A 130 -1.53 -3.17 21.32
CA TYR A 130 -2.10 -3.99 22.38
C TYR A 130 -2.84 -5.18 21.77
N ASN A 131 -2.71 -6.32 22.42
CA ASN A 131 -3.36 -7.58 22.02
C ASN A 131 -3.18 -7.98 20.55
N ASN A 132 -2.11 -7.49 19.91
CA ASN A 132 -1.81 -7.67 18.48
C ASN A 132 -2.92 -7.14 17.56
N TRP A 133 -3.68 -6.13 17.97
CA TRP A 133 -4.72 -5.53 17.16
C TRP A 133 -4.18 -4.95 15.85
N GLY A 134 -5.00 -5.03 14.81
CA GLY A 134 -4.73 -4.42 13.52
C GLY A 134 -5.02 -2.92 13.49
N TYR A 135 -4.69 -2.29 12.38
CA TYR A 135 -5.20 -0.99 11.96
C TYR A 135 -5.79 -1.16 10.57
N PRO A 136 -7.07 -1.57 10.48
CA PRO A 136 -7.69 -1.91 9.21
C PRO A 136 -7.99 -0.68 8.38
N ILE A 137 -7.53 -0.72 7.13
CA ILE A 137 -7.71 0.33 6.14
C ILE A 137 -8.20 -0.30 4.84
N ARG A 138 -9.11 0.38 4.14
CA ARG A 138 -9.43 0.13 2.74
C ARG A 138 -9.34 1.43 1.97
N CYS A 139 -8.89 1.36 0.75
CA CYS A 139 -8.82 2.54 -0.09
C CYS A 139 -9.16 2.23 -1.54
N ILE A 140 -9.54 3.26 -2.25
CA ILE A 140 -9.75 3.27 -3.70
C ILE A 140 -8.97 4.42 -4.32
N ARG A 141 -8.14 4.09 -5.29
CA ARG A 141 -7.43 5.01 -6.18
C ARG A 141 -8.19 5.09 -7.50
N LYS A 142 -8.73 6.25 -7.86
CA LYS A 142 -9.50 6.44 -9.10
C LYS A 142 -9.23 7.78 -9.75
N GLY A 143 -8.71 7.75 -10.98
CA GLY A 143 -8.25 8.96 -11.66
C GLY A 143 -7.22 9.71 -10.78
N ASP A 144 -7.41 10.99 -10.52
CA ASP A 144 -6.50 11.81 -9.72
C ASP A 144 -6.78 11.74 -8.21
N TYR A 145 -7.72 10.88 -7.76
CA TYR A 145 -8.18 10.89 -6.38
C TYR A 145 -7.90 9.58 -5.66
N LEU A 146 -7.57 9.72 -4.38
CA LEU A 146 -7.39 8.65 -3.42
C LEU A 146 -8.37 8.85 -2.27
N TYR A 147 -9.27 7.89 -2.07
CA TYR A 147 -10.17 7.84 -0.92
C TYR A 147 -9.76 6.69 0.00
N ILE A 148 -9.67 6.98 1.30
CA ILE A 148 -9.23 6.05 2.34
C ILE A 148 -10.32 5.97 3.41
N ARG A 149 -10.58 4.75 3.91
CA ARG A 149 -11.42 4.47 5.07
C ARG A 149 -10.62 3.78 6.15
N ASN A 150 -10.56 4.39 7.33
CA ASN A 150 -9.91 3.88 8.53
C ASN A 150 -10.99 3.30 9.46
N PHE A 151 -11.03 1.98 9.65
CA PHE A 151 -12.11 1.33 10.40
C PHE A 151 -11.99 1.49 11.91
N HIS A 152 -10.77 1.74 12.42
CA HIS A 152 -10.48 1.97 13.82
C HIS A 152 -9.69 3.27 14.02
N PRO A 153 -10.32 4.44 13.80
CA PRO A 153 -9.66 5.74 13.91
C PRO A 153 -9.18 6.06 15.34
N GLU A 154 -9.69 5.37 16.33
CA GLU A 154 -9.30 5.46 17.75
C GLU A 154 -7.97 4.76 18.06
N ARG A 155 -7.43 3.95 17.13
CA ARG A 155 -6.15 3.25 17.30
C ARG A 155 -5.00 4.06 16.71
N TRP A 156 -3.80 3.86 17.24
CA TRP A 156 -2.59 4.44 16.66
C TRP A 156 -2.30 3.83 15.27
N PRO A 157 -2.27 4.64 14.20
CA PRO A 157 -2.20 4.12 12.82
C PRO A 157 -0.89 3.41 12.49
N VAL A 158 0.19 3.73 13.21
CA VAL A 158 1.54 3.18 12.96
C VAL A 158 2.08 2.40 14.16
N GLY A 159 1.19 1.95 15.05
CA GLY A 159 1.52 1.20 16.26
C GLY A 159 1.48 2.04 17.52
N ASP A 160 1.29 1.38 18.67
CA ASP A 160 1.21 2.03 19.96
C ASP A 160 2.53 2.70 20.33
N PRO A 161 2.48 3.82 21.09
CA PRO A 161 3.65 4.64 21.35
C PRO A 161 4.65 4.00 22.30
N THR A 162 4.18 3.20 23.26
CA THR A 162 5.02 2.70 24.36
C THR A 162 4.80 1.20 24.57
N PRO A 163 5.76 0.35 24.18
CA PRO A 163 5.67 -1.09 24.40
C PRO A 163 5.96 -1.45 25.88
N LEU A 164 5.70 -2.71 26.22
CA LEU A 164 6.22 -3.31 27.44
C LEU A 164 7.61 -3.94 27.17
N THR A 165 8.45 -3.87 28.19
CA THR A 165 9.73 -4.56 28.23
C THR A 165 9.52 -6.06 28.50
N THR A 166 10.57 -6.86 28.43
CA THR A 166 10.51 -8.31 28.69
C THR A 166 10.09 -8.64 30.12
N ASP A 167 10.30 -7.73 31.07
CA ASP A 167 9.86 -7.83 32.47
C ASP A 167 8.50 -7.12 32.73
N ASN A 168 7.72 -6.90 31.67
CA ASN A 168 6.38 -6.32 31.70
C ASN A 168 6.29 -4.88 32.29
N LYS A 169 7.37 -4.13 32.26
CA LYS A 169 7.35 -2.70 32.60
C LYS A 169 7.19 -1.84 31.36
N LEU A 170 6.69 -0.62 31.53
CA LEU A 170 6.64 0.35 30.44
C LEU A 170 8.06 0.67 29.95
N ALA A 171 8.27 0.56 28.64
CA ALA A 171 9.48 1.03 28.00
C ALA A 171 9.52 2.58 27.96
N LYS A 172 10.56 3.14 27.37
CA LYS A 172 10.66 4.59 27.17
C LYS A 172 9.45 5.10 26.36
N PRO A 173 8.80 6.18 26.78
CA PRO A 173 7.72 6.79 25.99
C PRO A 173 8.16 7.09 24.56
N HIS A 174 7.27 6.86 23.61
CA HIS A 174 7.51 7.02 22.18
C HIS A 174 8.60 6.13 21.58
N SER A 175 8.96 5.00 22.23
CA SER A 175 9.87 4.01 21.66
C SER A 175 9.17 2.94 20.80
N GLY A 176 7.86 3.05 20.65
CA GLY A 176 7.02 2.16 19.83
C GLY A 176 6.94 2.57 18.35
N TYR A 177 5.71 2.65 17.83
CA TYR A 177 5.44 2.99 16.41
C TYR A 177 6.13 2.04 15.44
N PHE A 178 5.99 0.73 15.69
CA PHE A 178 6.75 -0.29 14.98
C PHE A 178 6.24 -0.61 13.56
N ASP A 179 5.14 0.00 13.12
CA ASP A 179 4.74 -0.04 11.72
C ASP A 179 5.54 0.94 10.85
N ILE A 180 6.40 1.78 11.46
CA ILE A 180 7.41 2.59 10.78
C ILE A 180 8.77 1.98 11.03
N ASP A 181 9.51 1.72 9.96
CA ASP A 181 10.88 1.20 10.04
C ASP A 181 11.81 2.17 10.79
N GLY A 182 12.79 1.64 11.50
CA GLY A 182 13.81 2.43 12.18
C GLY A 182 14.61 3.26 11.18
N SER A 183 14.70 4.57 11.41
CA SER A 183 15.43 5.47 10.51
C SER A 183 15.72 6.80 11.21
N PRO A 184 16.77 7.55 10.73
CA PRO A 184 17.02 8.90 11.22
C PRO A 184 15.82 9.84 11.09
N THR A 185 14.95 9.62 10.08
CA THR A 185 13.74 10.40 9.87
C THR A 185 12.70 10.11 10.97
N LYS A 186 12.49 8.83 11.33
CA LYS A 186 11.63 8.46 12.46
C LYS A 186 12.14 9.07 13.77
N ASP A 187 13.44 8.95 14.04
CA ASP A 187 14.06 9.51 15.24
C ASP A 187 13.90 11.03 15.31
N TYR A 188 14.06 11.71 14.19
CA TYR A 188 13.87 13.16 14.11
C TYR A 188 12.44 13.57 14.50
N PHE A 189 11.42 12.90 13.99
CA PHE A 189 10.02 13.21 14.33
C PHE A 189 9.73 12.96 15.81
N ILE A 190 10.24 11.86 16.36
CA ILE A 190 10.05 11.53 17.76
C ILE A 190 10.77 12.54 18.67
N GLN A 191 12.00 12.92 18.35
CA GLN A 191 12.80 13.86 19.14
C GLN A 191 12.23 15.29 19.12
N ASN A 192 11.64 15.69 17.99
CA ASN A 192 11.12 17.04 17.77
C ASN A 192 9.59 17.14 17.91
N ARG A 193 8.93 16.11 18.46
CA ARG A 193 7.46 16.02 18.54
C ARG A 193 6.80 17.19 19.27
N ASP A 194 7.50 17.86 20.15
CA ASP A 194 6.99 18.95 20.98
C ASP A 194 7.59 20.33 20.58
N ILE A 195 8.35 20.41 19.47
CA ILE A 195 9.12 21.59 19.10
C ILE A 195 8.77 22.09 17.70
N GLY A 196 8.28 23.31 17.61
CA GLY A 196 8.13 24.08 16.36
C GLY A 196 7.42 23.29 15.24
N LYS A 197 8.06 23.19 14.08
CA LYS A 197 7.53 22.42 12.93
C LYS A 197 7.50 20.91 13.18
N GLY A 198 8.27 20.40 14.11
CA GLY A 198 8.30 18.99 14.47
C GLY A 198 6.96 18.47 14.94
N ILE A 199 6.19 19.29 15.69
CA ILE A 199 4.82 18.97 16.13
C ILE A 199 3.95 18.57 14.93
N LYS A 200 3.93 19.39 13.88
CA LYS A 200 3.12 19.14 12.68
C LYS A 200 3.53 17.83 11.98
N TYR A 201 4.81 17.58 11.85
CA TYR A 201 5.32 16.36 11.21
C TYR A 201 5.04 15.12 12.07
N PHE A 202 5.21 15.22 13.38
CA PHE A 202 4.88 14.14 14.30
C PHE A 202 3.40 13.78 14.22
N ILE A 203 2.49 14.76 14.32
CA ILE A 203 1.04 14.52 14.23
C ILE A 203 0.68 13.87 12.88
N ARG A 204 1.25 14.35 11.77
CA ARG A 204 1.00 13.77 10.45
C ARG A 204 1.51 12.35 10.28
N THR A 205 2.59 12.00 10.97
CA THR A 205 3.22 10.69 10.86
C THR A 205 2.56 9.66 11.76
N VAL A 206 2.32 10.00 13.02
CA VAL A 206 1.88 9.02 14.04
C VAL A 206 0.52 9.33 14.65
N GLY A 207 -0.01 10.55 14.49
CA GLY A 207 -1.29 10.96 15.07
C GLY A 207 -2.48 10.17 14.53
N PHE A 208 -3.56 10.16 15.31
CA PHE A 208 -4.81 9.52 14.94
C PHE A 208 -5.32 10.01 13.57
N ARG A 209 -5.92 9.11 12.81
CA ARG A 209 -6.53 9.42 11.51
C ARG A 209 -8.03 9.59 11.66
N PRO A 210 -8.67 10.43 10.85
CA PRO A 210 -10.13 10.44 10.78
C PRO A 210 -10.64 9.14 10.16
N TYR A 211 -11.93 8.86 10.34
CA TYR A 211 -12.58 7.70 9.72
C TYR A 211 -12.46 7.68 8.21
N GLU A 212 -12.52 8.87 7.58
CA GLU A 212 -12.42 9.03 6.12
C GLU A 212 -11.39 10.08 5.73
N GLU A 213 -10.67 9.79 4.65
CA GLU A 213 -9.71 10.71 4.04
C GLU A 213 -9.93 10.73 2.52
N LEU A 214 -9.84 11.92 1.92
CA LEU A 214 -9.92 12.11 0.47
C LEU A 214 -8.82 13.07 0.02
N TYR A 215 -8.04 12.66 -0.96
CA TYR A 215 -6.93 13.45 -1.49
C TYR A 215 -6.98 13.56 -3.01
N ASN A 216 -6.60 14.73 -3.55
CA ASN A 216 -6.29 14.88 -4.96
C ASN A 216 -4.78 14.72 -5.14
N ILE A 217 -4.32 13.52 -5.43
CA ILE A 217 -2.90 13.19 -5.44
C ILE A 217 -2.12 13.77 -6.62
N LYS A 218 -2.79 14.29 -7.64
CA LYS A 218 -2.14 15.06 -8.70
C LYS A 218 -1.63 16.42 -8.20
N HIS A 219 -2.36 17.05 -7.29
CA HIS A 219 -2.00 18.34 -6.71
C HIS A 219 -1.40 18.23 -5.33
N ASP A 220 -1.69 17.14 -4.63
CA ASP A 220 -1.23 16.82 -3.27
C ASP A 220 -0.74 15.36 -3.19
N PRO A 221 0.37 15.03 -3.84
CA PRO A 221 0.92 13.66 -3.81
C PRO A 221 1.39 13.25 -2.40
N GLY A 222 1.59 14.20 -1.50
CA GLY A 222 1.92 13.95 -0.09
C GLY A 222 0.71 13.62 0.79
N CYS A 223 -0.51 13.64 0.26
CA CYS A 223 -1.75 13.42 1.01
C CYS A 223 -1.81 14.29 2.28
N LEU A 224 -1.59 15.60 2.13
CA LEU A 224 -1.46 16.54 3.24
C LEU A 224 -2.77 17.24 3.58
N ASP A 225 -3.63 17.45 2.60
CA ASP A 225 -4.84 18.24 2.70
C ASP A 225 -6.07 17.37 2.46
N ASN A 226 -6.67 16.86 3.57
CA ASN A 226 -7.87 16.04 3.51
C ASN A 226 -9.08 16.86 3.03
N LEU A 227 -9.68 16.44 1.91
CA LEU A 227 -10.83 17.10 1.27
C LEU A 227 -12.19 16.67 1.83
N VAL A 228 -12.25 15.77 2.82
CA VAL A 228 -13.49 15.40 3.51
C VAL A 228 -14.03 16.60 4.25
N GLY A 229 -15.35 16.88 4.07
CA GLY A 229 -16.00 18.08 4.59
C GLY A 229 -15.87 19.33 3.71
N CYS A 230 -15.13 19.26 2.60
CA CYS A 230 -15.11 20.32 1.61
C CYS A 230 -16.36 20.24 0.72
N PRO A 231 -17.23 21.28 0.66
CA PRO A 231 -18.48 21.21 -0.12
C PRO A 231 -18.27 20.90 -1.61
N LYS A 232 -17.16 21.36 -2.19
CA LYS A 232 -16.83 21.11 -3.60
C LYS A 232 -16.48 19.64 -3.89
N SER A 233 -16.10 18.89 -2.89
CA SER A 233 -15.68 17.49 -3.01
C SER A 233 -16.78 16.49 -2.64
N GLU A 234 -17.90 16.94 -2.09
CA GLU A 234 -18.94 16.08 -1.53
C GLU A 234 -19.54 15.09 -2.53
N LEU A 235 -19.83 15.53 -3.74
CA LEU A 235 -20.37 14.66 -4.80
C LEU A 235 -19.37 13.57 -5.19
N LEU A 236 -18.09 13.92 -5.30
CA LEU A 236 -17.01 12.98 -5.60
C LEU A 236 -16.79 12.01 -4.44
N LEU A 237 -16.77 12.51 -3.20
CA LEU A 237 -16.64 11.71 -2.00
C LEU A 237 -17.72 10.63 -1.93
N ASN A 238 -18.99 11.01 -2.14
CA ASN A 238 -20.10 10.06 -2.15
C ASN A 238 -19.97 9.01 -3.26
N LYS A 239 -19.48 9.39 -4.43
CA LYS A 239 -19.21 8.44 -5.52
C LYS A 239 -18.10 7.46 -5.16
N LEU A 240 -17.02 7.91 -4.51
CA LEU A 240 -15.89 7.05 -4.13
C LEU A 240 -16.26 6.14 -2.95
N ARG A 241 -17.05 6.64 -1.98
CA ARG A 241 -17.66 5.82 -0.92
C ARG A 241 -18.41 4.64 -1.52
N LYS A 242 -19.36 4.96 -2.42
CA LYS A 242 -20.14 3.91 -3.09
C LYS A 242 -19.28 2.92 -3.87
N ASN A 243 -18.28 3.41 -4.61
CA ASN A 243 -17.40 2.53 -5.36
C ASN A 243 -16.59 1.58 -4.45
N LEU A 244 -16.15 2.08 -3.29
CA LEU A 244 -15.47 1.23 -2.30
C LEU A 244 -16.43 0.22 -1.69
N ASP A 245 -17.64 0.64 -1.29
CA ASP A 245 -18.65 -0.25 -0.73
C ASP A 245 -19.04 -1.35 -1.71
N ASP A 246 -19.35 -1.00 -2.97
CA ASP A 246 -19.67 -1.97 -4.04
C ASP A 246 -18.52 -2.99 -4.24
N MET A 247 -17.25 -2.59 -4.07
CA MET A 247 -16.11 -3.50 -4.17
C MET A 247 -15.99 -4.41 -2.96
N LEU A 248 -16.15 -3.87 -1.75
CA LEU A 248 -16.09 -4.65 -0.51
C LEU A 248 -17.19 -5.72 -0.48
N ASP A 249 -18.40 -5.38 -0.92
CA ASP A 249 -19.51 -6.31 -1.07
C ASP A 249 -19.21 -7.37 -2.14
N LYS A 250 -18.75 -6.95 -3.33
CA LYS A 250 -18.40 -7.85 -4.44
C LYS A 250 -17.31 -8.85 -4.06
N THR A 251 -16.34 -8.44 -3.28
CA THR A 251 -15.23 -9.30 -2.82
C THR A 251 -15.55 -10.05 -1.54
N ASN A 252 -16.74 -9.84 -1.00
CA ASN A 252 -17.17 -10.43 0.25
C ASN A 252 -16.18 -10.16 1.40
N ASP A 253 -15.73 -8.89 1.50
CA ASP A 253 -14.78 -8.48 2.53
C ASP A 253 -15.40 -8.66 3.92
N VAL A 254 -14.85 -9.61 4.68
CA VAL A 254 -15.43 -10.02 5.98
C VAL A 254 -15.52 -8.90 6.99
N ARG A 255 -14.75 -7.83 6.83
CA ARG A 255 -14.80 -6.67 7.75
C ARG A 255 -16.12 -5.90 7.66
N VAL A 256 -16.76 -5.92 6.50
CA VAL A 256 -18.02 -5.19 6.27
C VAL A 256 -19.22 -6.10 6.03
N THR A 257 -18.99 -7.33 5.56
CA THR A 257 -20.04 -8.27 5.23
C THR A 257 -20.40 -9.23 6.37
N SER A 258 -19.59 -9.26 7.44
CA SER A 258 -19.80 -10.12 8.60
C SER A 258 -19.99 -9.29 9.88
N GLU A 259 -21.02 -9.61 10.68
CA GLU A 259 -21.18 -9.07 12.02
C GLU A 259 -20.00 -9.40 12.95
N LEU A 260 -19.26 -10.45 12.63
CA LEU A 260 -18.05 -10.88 13.34
C LEU A 260 -16.75 -10.34 12.74
N GLY A 261 -16.84 -9.40 11.77
CA GLY A 261 -15.70 -8.94 11.01
C GLY A 261 -14.51 -8.51 11.88
N ASP A 262 -14.76 -7.72 12.91
CA ASP A 262 -13.71 -7.32 13.85
C ASP A 262 -13.14 -8.52 14.61
N SER A 263 -13.96 -9.38 15.17
CA SER A 263 -13.51 -10.52 15.96
C SER A 263 -12.72 -11.53 15.13
N ILE A 264 -13.06 -11.73 13.87
CA ILE A 264 -12.29 -12.59 12.95
C ILE A 264 -10.85 -12.08 12.81
N TRP A 265 -10.68 -10.79 12.58
CA TRP A 265 -9.35 -10.19 12.42
C TRP A 265 -8.60 -9.99 13.74
N GLU A 266 -9.30 -9.69 14.83
CA GLU A 266 -8.70 -9.49 16.16
C GLU A 266 -8.34 -10.82 16.85
N SER A 267 -8.98 -11.93 16.49
CA SER A 267 -8.65 -13.27 16.98
C SER A 267 -7.38 -13.87 16.37
N TYR A 268 -6.65 -13.13 15.55
CA TYR A 268 -5.41 -13.60 14.95
C TYR A 268 -4.41 -14.06 16.02
N PRO A 269 -3.91 -15.30 15.95
CA PRO A 269 -3.15 -15.90 17.03
C PRO A 269 -1.86 -15.11 17.30
N ARG A 270 -1.64 -14.82 18.58
CA ARG A 270 -0.42 -14.21 19.06
C ARG A 270 0.67 -15.26 19.23
N ARG A 271 1.89 -14.93 18.82
CA ARG A 271 3.08 -15.76 19.06
C ARG A 271 3.89 -15.22 20.23
N ASP A 272 4.59 -16.07 20.97
CA ASP A 272 5.34 -15.71 22.20
C ASP A 272 6.38 -14.60 21.99
N PHE A 273 6.97 -14.54 20.79
CA PHE A 273 7.99 -13.53 20.48
C PHE A 273 7.39 -12.16 20.05
N MET A 274 6.06 -12.02 19.98
CA MET A 274 5.44 -10.74 19.62
C MET A 274 5.59 -9.74 20.76
N ARG A 275 5.78 -8.47 20.37
CA ARG A 275 5.86 -7.34 21.32
C ARG A 275 4.59 -7.23 22.13
N ASN A 276 4.73 -6.83 23.37
CA ASN A 276 3.63 -6.55 24.29
C ASN A 276 3.41 -5.05 24.43
N PHE A 277 2.16 -4.66 24.59
CA PHE A 277 1.73 -3.29 24.81
C PHE A 277 0.72 -3.25 25.96
N PRO A 278 0.68 -2.16 26.75
CA PRO A 278 -0.34 -1.98 27.76
C PRO A 278 -1.71 -1.72 27.11
N ASN A 279 -2.76 -2.04 27.84
CA ASN A 279 -4.11 -1.60 27.53
C ASN A 279 -4.30 -0.20 28.09
N PHE A 280 -4.46 0.81 27.26
CA PHE A 280 -4.74 2.19 27.66
C PHE A 280 -6.19 2.55 27.36
#